data_5ef497dc1cded4fd70d6976d24892d19
#
_entry.id   5ef497dc1cded4fd70d6976d24892d19
#
_cell.length_a   1.000
_cell.length_b   1.000
_cell.length_c   1.000
_cell.angle_alpha   90.00
_cell.angle_beta   90.00
_cell.angle_gamma   90.00
#
_symmetry.space_group_name_H-M   'P 1'
#
loop_
_entity.id
_entity.type
_entity.pdbx_description
1 polymer ?
#
loop_
_entity_poly.entity_id
_entity_poly.type
_entity_poly.pdbx_seq_one_letter_code
_entity_poly.pdbx_strand_id
1 'polypeptide(L)'
;ELDNAQMTPKVQGNKVVGGIEMNEYNKPVGYWIRQYPVDSLALTTPVYIDAKDVIFMYTKHRPSQVREISDMSPTITRIRDANEFMVAVSVKERIAACLSVFIKKTIPTTGIGSIGRGIGGAAGERQDYQGKSITPGMIKELNAGDEIQVVNPAGQATDAASYIKLQQRLVGAGQGVSYEATSRDMSQSTYSSTRQSIIEDDMTYAEEKELLMEVLDE
;
A
#
# COMPACT_ATOMS: atom_id res chain seq x y z
N GLU A 1 -6.81 9.86 23.70
CA GLU A 1 -7.19 10.35 22.37
C GLU A 1 -8.17 11.52 22.47
N LEU A 2 -8.01 12.56 21.63
CA LEU A 2 -8.94 13.69 21.61
C LEU A 2 -10.33 13.25 21.13
N ASP A 3 -11.38 13.65 21.85
CA ASP A 3 -12.75 13.28 21.50
C ASP A 3 -13.31 14.14 20.38
N ASN A 4 -13.28 13.63 19.16
CA ASN A 4 -13.81 14.31 17.97
C ASN A 4 -15.34 14.51 18.01
N ALA A 5 -16.07 13.78 18.84
CA ALA A 5 -17.51 13.85 18.93
C ALA A 5 -18.00 14.96 19.89
N GLN A 6 -17.11 15.46 20.76
CA GLN A 6 -17.46 16.50 21.71
C GLN A 6 -17.65 17.85 21.02
N MET A 7 -18.84 18.40 21.12
CA MET A 7 -19.20 19.69 20.52
C MET A 7 -19.64 20.72 21.56
N THR A 8 -19.92 20.30 22.79
CA THR A 8 -20.38 21.18 23.86
C THR A 8 -19.19 21.70 24.66
N PRO A 9 -18.95 23.02 24.69
CA PRO A 9 -17.87 23.60 25.45
C PRO A 9 -18.15 23.54 26.97
N LYS A 10 -17.09 23.51 27.78
CA LYS A 10 -17.19 23.64 29.23
C LYS A 10 -17.51 25.08 29.64
N VAL A 11 -16.94 26.04 28.92
CA VAL A 11 -17.17 27.48 29.16
C VAL A 11 -18.09 28.03 28.07
N GLN A 12 -19.16 28.66 28.47
CA GLN A 12 -20.14 29.28 27.55
C GLN A 12 -19.46 30.39 26.72
N GLY A 13 -19.64 30.33 25.40
CA GLY A 13 -18.99 31.25 24.45
C GLY A 13 -17.76 30.68 23.73
N ASN A 14 -17.16 29.63 24.26
CA ASN A 14 -16.07 28.94 23.60
C ASN A 14 -16.58 28.04 22.45
N LYS A 15 -15.67 27.65 21.58
CA LYS A 15 -15.93 26.70 20.48
C LYS A 15 -15.13 25.41 20.71
N VAL A 16 -15.73 24.26 20.42
CA VAL A 16 -15.04 22.98 20.47
C VAL A 16 -14.88 22.47 19.04
N VAL A 17 -13.65 22.22 18.63
CA VAL A 17 -13.31 21.67 17.32
C VAL A 17 -12.36 20.50 17.50
N GLY A 18 -12.82 19.29 17.14
CA GLY A 18 -11.99 18.08 17.22
C GLY A 18 -11.50 17.76 18.63
N GLY A 19 -12.32 18.03 19.66
CA GLY A 19 -11.97 17.81 21.05
C GLY A 19 -11.10 18.89 21.70
N ILE A 20 -10.83 19.97 20.98
CA ILE A 20 -10.09 21.13 21.50
C ILE A 20 -11.06 22.29 21.73
N GLU A 21 -11.13 22.76 22.97
CA GLU A 21 -11.93 23.94 23.33
C GLU A 21 -11.09 25.20 23.15
N MET A 22 -11.62 26.16 22.41
CA MET A 22 -10.94 27.41 22.03
C MET A 22 -11.75 28.61 22.47
N ASN A 23 -11.04 29.68 22.84
CA ASN A 23 -11.64 31.01 23.11
C ASN A 23 -11.96 31.76 21.83
N GLU A 24 -12.45 33.01 21.97
CA GLU A 24 -12.76 33.95 20.87
C GLU A 24 -11.56 34.19 19.94
N TYR A 25 -10.33 34.09 20.45
CA TYR A 25 -9.08 34.36 19.72
C TYR A 25 -8.47 33.11 19.11
N ASN A 26 -9.21 32.01 19.08
CA ASN A 26 -8.72 30.66 18.64
C ASN A 26 -7.51 30.15 19.44
N LYS A 27 -7.37 30.59 20.70
CA LYS A 27 -6.37 30.02 21.61
C LYS A 27 -6.99 28.81 22.32
N PRO A 28 -6.32 27.66 22.38
CA PRO A 28 -6.79 26.50 23.11
C PRO A 28 -6.87 26.81 24.62
N VAL A 29 -7.98 26.45 25.24
CA VAL A 29 -8.27 26.61 26.67
C VAL A 29 -8.30 25.27 27.39
N GLY A 30 -8.68 24.22 26.68
CA GLY A 30 -8.70 22.88 27.22
C GLY A 30 -8.95 21.81 26.18
N TYR A 31 -8.80 20.60 26.61
CA TYR A 31 -8.85 19.42 25.75
C TYR A 31 -9.83 18.39 26.32
N TRP A 32 -10.66 17.84 25.45
CA TRP A 32 -11.56 16.74 25.76
C TRP A 32 -10.90 15.44 25.35
N ILE A 33 -10.44 14.66 26.33
CA ILE A 33 -9.69 13.43 26.13
C ILE A 33 -10.55 12.24 26.50
N ARG A 34 -10.69 11.30 25.56
CA ARG A 34 -11.32 10.01 25.78
C ARG A 34 -10.26 9.00 26.17
N GLN A 35 -10.48 8.38 27.31
CA GLN A 35 -9.62 7.29 27.78
C GLN A 35 -10.20 5.96 27.32
N TYR A 36 -9.33 5.09 26.83
CA TYR A 36 -9.68 3.71 26.53
C TYR A 36 -9.10 2.82 27.62
N PRO A 37 -9.93 2.12 28.41
CA PRO A 37 -9.43 1.16 29.37
C PRO A 37 -8.73 0.03 28.62
N VAL A 38 -7.59 -0.42 29.16
CA VAL A 38 -6.76 -1.47 28.53
C VAL A 38 -7.53 -2.79 28.34
N ASP A 39 -8.45 -3.07 29.25
CA ASP A 39 -9.19 -4.35 29.31
C ASP A 39 -10.59 -4.29 28.68
N SER A 40 -10.98 -3.18 28.07
CA SER A 40 -12.35 -3.01 27.58
C SER A 40 -12.39 -2.12 26.35
N LEU A 41 -13.17 -2.55 25.36
CA LEU A 41 -13.52 -1.73 24.18
C LEU A 41 -14.65 -0.72 24.48
N ALA A 42 -15.05 -0.56 25.73
CA ALA A 42 -16.10 0.36 26.10
C ALA A 42 -15.63 1.80 25.94
N LEU A 43 -16.43 2.59 25.23
CA LEU A 43 -16.22 4.04 25.10
C LEU A 43 -16.49 4.69 26.45
N THR A 44 -15.44 5.28 27.04
CA THR A 44 -15.57 6.08 28.28
C THR A 44 -16.06 7.48 27.97
N THR A 45 -16.66 8.13 28.97
CA THR A 45 -17.00 9.55 28.89
C THR A 45 -15.71 10.37 28.76
N PRO A 46 -15.70 11.40 27.88
CA PRO A 46 -14.52 12.26 27.72
C PRO A 46 -14.26 13.05 28.99
N VAL A 47 -12.99 13.21 29.33
CA VAL A 47 -12.52 14.02 30.45
C VAL A 47 -11.96 15.32 29.92
N TYR A 48 -12.35 16.42 30.54
CA TYR A 48 -11.79 17.74 30.22
C TYR A 48 -10.51 17.98 31.01
N ILE A 49 -9.46 18.41 30.31
CA ILE A 49 -8.17 18.77 30.89
C ILE A 49 -7.84 20.22 30.44
N ASP A 50 -7.43 21.05 31.40
CA ASP A 50 -7.04 22.44 31.07
C ASP A 50 -5.80 22.47 30.18
N ALA A 51 -5.74 23.45 29.26
CA ALA A 51 -4.64 23.57 28.30
C ALA A 51 -3.25 23.72 28.95
N LYS A 52 -3.18 24.31 30.13
CA LYS A 52 -1.94 24.46 30.93
C LYS A 52 -1.35 23.14 31.42
N ASP A 53 -2.17 22.09 31.51
CA ASP A 53 -1.77 20.77 32.01
C ASP A 53 -1.50 19.78 30.84
N VAL A 54 -1.53 20.26 29.58
CA VAL A 54 -1.36 19.45 28.38
C VAL A 54 -0.35 20.08 27.45
N ILE A 55 0.69 19.37 27.14
CA ILE A 55 1.60 19.71 26.05
C ILE A 55 0.98 19.20 24.75
N PHE A 56 0.44 20.11 23.94
CA PHE A 56 -0.15 19.77 22.65
C PHE A 56 0.76 20.21 21.51
N MET A 57 1.58 19.28 21.04
CA MET A 57 2.59 19.53 20.02
C MET A 57 2.03 19.24 18.64
N TYR A 58 2.13 20.21 17.73
CA TYR A 58 1.77 20.05 16.32
C TYR A 58 2.36 21.18 15.47
N THR A 59 2.64 20.88 14.21
CA THR A 59 3.11 21.89 13.25
C THR A 59 1.94 22.66 12.65
N LYS A 60 1.96 23.96 12.82
CA LYS A 60 0.89 24.84 12.37
C LYS A 60 1.20 25.46 11.01
N HIS A 61 0.60 24.95 9.95
CA HIS A 61 0.76 25.47 8.59
C HIS A 61 -0.17 26.64 8.25
N ARG A 62 -1.27 26.82 8.99
CA ARG A 62 -2.25 27.90 8.75
C ARG A 62 -2.72 28.52 10.06
N PRO A 63 -2.95 29.83 10.11
CA PRO A 63 -3.38 30.51 11.35
C PRO A 63 -4.66 29.93 11.98
N SER A 64 -5.59 29.44 11.17
CA SER A 64 -6.86 28.86 11.62
C SER A 64 -6.79 27.34 11.89
N GLN A 65 -5.61 26.74 11.77
CA GLN A 65 -5.43 25.31 11.98
C GLN A 65 -5.45 24.98 13.48
N VAL A 66 -6.28 24.04 13.85
CA VAL A 66 -6.50 23.60 15.23
C VAL A 66 -5.78 22.29 15.53
N ARG A 67 -5.66 21.45 14.52
CA ARG A 67 -4.99 20.14 14.61
C ARG A 67 -4.08 19.94 13.41
N GLU A 68 -3.05 19.18 13.61
CA GLU A 68 -2.15 18.78 12.55
C GLU A 68 -2.83 17.90 11.51
N ILE A 69 -2.44 18.09 10.27
CA ILE A 69 -2.69 17.16 9.19
C ILE A 69 -1.46 16.27 9.13
N SER A 70 -1.63 14.98 9.23
CA SER A 70 -0.51 14.04 9.18
C SER A 70 0.41 14.30 7.99
N ASP A 71 1.71 14.37 8.21
CA ASP A 71 2.74 14.50 7.18
C ASP A 71 2.72 13.35 6.19
N MET A 72 2.15 12.22 6.60
CA MET A 72 1.87 11.07 5.70
C MET A 72 0.75 11.35 4.70
N SER A 73 -0.05 12.40 4.87
CA SER A 73 -1.23 12.68 4.03
C SER A 73 -0.93 12.72 2.53
N PRO A 74 0.12 13.38 2.03
CA PRO A 74 0.44 13.40 0.60
C PRO A 74 0.99 12.05 0.09
N THR A 75 1.51 11.19 0.96
CA THR A 75 2.22 9.96 0.58
C THR A 75 1.39 8.70 0.76
N ILE A 76 0.33 8.75 1.58
CA ILE A 76 -0.48 7.56 1.94
C ILE A 76 -1.08 6.85 0.73
N THR A 77 -1.51 7.60 -0.29
CA THR A 77 -2.04 7.04 -1.54
C THR A 77 -0.95 6.33 -2.33
N ARG A 78 0.26 6.89 -2.35
CA ARG A 78 1.43 6.29 -3.02
C ARG A 78 1.87 4.99 -2.37
N ILE A 79 1.86 4.94 -1.03
CA ILE A 79 2.17 3.73 -0.26
C ILE A 79 1.15 2.64 -0.56
N ARG A 80 -0.14 2.99 -0.59
CA ARG A 80 -1.20 2.04 -0.95
C ARG A 80 -1.01 1.51 -2.36
N ASP A 81 -0.82 2.38 -3.34
CA ASP A 81 -0.66 2.00 -4.75
C ASP A 81 0.58 1.11 -4.94
N ALA A 82 1.69 1.41 -4.25
CA ALA A 82 2.88 0.58 -4.27
C ALA A 82 2.62 -0.82 -3.68
N ASN A 83 1.86 -0.91 -2.60
CA ASN A 83 1.51 -2.19 -1.98
C ASN A 83 0.58 -3.01 -2.89
N GLU A 84 -0.45 -2.40 -3.46
CA GLU A 84 -1.36 -3.06 -4.41
C GLU A 84 -0.61 -3.56 -5.65
N PHE A 85 0.33 -2.77 -6.16
CA PHE A 85 1.18 -3.17 -7.28
C PHE A 85 2.06 -4.37 -6.92
N MET A 86 2.71 -4.39 -5.74
CA MET A 86 3.51 -5.53 -5.30
C MET A 86 2.68 -6.81 -5.19
N VAL A 87 1.45 -6.71 -4.67
CA VAL A 87 0.53 -7.84 -4.60
C VAL A 87 0.19 -8.34 -6.01
N ALA A 88 -0.15 -7.43 -6.94
CA ALA A 88 -0.48 -7.77 -8.32
C ALA A 88 0.70 -8.46 -9.04
N VAL A 89 1.92 -7.95 -8.88
CA VAL A 89 3.15 -8.56 -9.44
C VAL A 89 3.37 -9.95 -8.83
N SER A 90 3.22 -10.11 -7.52
CA SER A 90 3.36 -11.40 -6.84
C SER A 90 2.33 -12.44 -7.35
N VAL A 91 1.10 -12.02 -7.59
CA VAL A 91 0.06 -12.88 -8.19
C VAL A 91 0.42 -13.25 -9.63
N LYS A 92 0.86 -12.27 -10.44
CA LYS A 92 1.32 -12.49 -11.82
C LYS A 92 2.45 -13.52 -11.86
N GLU A 93 3.47 -13.37 -11.03
CA GLU A 93 4.61 -14.29 -10.97
C GLU A 93 4.20 -15.70 -10.52
N ARG A 94 3.28 -15.81 -9.56
CA ARG A 94 2.72 -17.10 -9.17
C ARG A 94 1.96 -17.77 -10.29
N ILE A 95 1.15 -17.04 -11.05
CA ILE A 95 0.43 -17.56 -12.22
C ILE A 95 1.42 -17.99 -13.31
N ALA A 96 2.47 -17.19 -13.56
CA ALA A 96 3.51 -17.50 -14.51
C ALA A 96 4.30 -18.75 -14.13
N ALA A 97 4.56 -18.94 -12.83
CA ALA A 97 5.21 -20.15 -12.32
C ALA A 97 4.33 -21.41 -12.43
N CYS A 98 3.01 -21.25 -12.36
CA CYS A 98 2.04 -22.31 -12.59
C CYS A 98 1.76 -22.43 -14.09
N LEU A 99 2.73 -22.78 -14.91
CA LEU A 99 2.64 -22.92 -16.38
C LEU A 99 1.24 -23.36 -16.83
N SER A 100 0.41 -22.41 -17.25
CA SER A 100 -0.91 -22.72 -17.79
C SER A 100 -0.74 -23.15 -19.25
N VAL A 101 -0.88 -24.43 -19.49
CA VAL A 101 -0.86 -24.99 -20.83
C VAL A 101 -2.28 -25.23 -21.26
N PHE A 102 -2.67 -24.60 -22.38
CA PHE A 102 -3.95 -24.89 -23.02
C PHE A 102 -3.73 -25.84 -24.21
N ILE A 103 -4.49 -26.91 -24.23
CA ILE A 103 -4.51 -27.87 -25.34
C ILE A 103 -5.62 -27.46 -26.27
N LYS A 104 -5.26 -26.91 -27.42
CA LYS A 104 -6.20 -26.57 -28.47
C LYS A 104 -6.57 -27.85 -29.21
N LYS A 105 -7.82 -28.27 -29.09
CA LYS A 105 -8.34 -29.42 -29.86
C LYS A 105 -8.79 -28.94 -31.24
N THR A 106 -8.05 -29.29 -32.26
CA THR A 106 -8.49 -29.08 -33.66
C THR A 106 -9.34 -30.28 -34.04
N ILE A 107 -10.65 -30.06 -34.19
CA ILE A 107 -11.53 -31.11 -34.74
C ILE A 107 -11.09 -31.33 -36.18
N PRO A 108 -10.65 -32.53 -36.56
CA PRO A 108 -10.40 -32.79 -37.96
C PRO A 108 -11.71 -32.59 -38.71
N THR A 109 -11.73 -31.68 -39.69
CA THR A 109 -12.86 -31.47 -40.57
C THR A 109 -13.02 -32.75 -41.39
N THR A 110 -13.81 -33.67 -40.88
CA THR A 110 -14.20 -34.83 -41.67
C THR A 110 -15.01 -34.30 -42.81
N GLY A 111 -14.43 -34.33 -44.00
CA GLY A 111 -15.10 -33.87 -45.21
C GLY A 111 -16.45 -34.56 -45.31
N ILE A 112 -17.46 -33.81 -45.68
CA ILE A 112 -18.82 -34.28 -46.03
C ILE A 112 -18.63 -35.34 -47.14
N GLY A 113 -18.48 -36.60 -46.75
CA GLY A 113 -18.21 -37.65 -47.77
C GLY A 113 -18.09 -39.08 -47.27
N SER A 114 -18.11 -39.35 -45.98
CA SER A 114 -18.10 -40.74 -45.52
C SER A 114 -19.36 -41.16 -44.82
N ILE A 115 -20.48 -41.09 -45.54
CA ILE A 115 -21.63 -41.95 -45.25
C ILE A 115 -21.26 -43.33 -45.80
N GLY A 116 -20.91 -44.23 -44.94
CA GLY A 116 -20.84 -45.67 -45.31
C GLY A 116 -19.47 -46.27 -45.28
N ARG A 117 -19.22 -46.95 -44.28
CA ARG A 117 -18.60 -48.28 -44.12
C ARG A 117 -17.67 -48.33 -42.95
N GLY A 118 -18.13 -49.09 -41.94
CA GLY A 118 -17.30 -49.50 -40.83
C GLY A 118 -16.12 -50.31 -41.36
N ILE A 119 -14.92 -49.84 -41.10
CA ILE A 119 -13.73 -50.64 -40.99
C ILE A 119 -13.16 -50.28 -39.63
N GLY A 120 -13.17 -51.32 -38.76
CA GLY A 120 -12.58 -51.21 -37.44
C GLY A 120 -11.11 -50.89 -37.52
N GLY A 121 -10.83 -49.62 -37.41
CA GLY A 121 -9.50 -49.14 -36.96
C GLY A 121 -9.74 -48.76 -35.52
N ALA A 122 -9.03 -49.33 -34.60
CA ALA A 122 -9.02 -48.98 -33.19
C ALA A 122 -8.86 -47.46 -33.09
N ALA A 123 -9.95 -46.75 -32.85
CA ALA A 123 -9.89 -45.36 -32.43
C ALA A 123 -9.17 -45.41 -31.09
N GLY A 124 -7.87 -45.13 -31.10
CA GLY A 124 -7.10 -45.04 -29.88
C GLY A 124 -7.88 -44.13 -28.93
N GLU A 125 -8.09 -44.66 -27.76
CA GLU A 125 -8.87 -44.00 -26.70
C GLU A 125 -8.33 -42.58 -26.52
N ARG A 126 -9.07 -41.57 -26.94
CA ARG A 126 -8.65 -40.19 -26.84
C ARG A 126 -8.40 -39.89 -25.36
N GLN A 127 -7.19 -39.50 -25.03
CA GLN A 127 -6.88 -39.14 -23.67
C GLN A 127 -7.70 -37.92 -23.26
N ASP A 128 -8.43 -38.04 -22.17
CA ASP A 128 -9.08 -36.91 -21.53
C ASP A 128 -8.08 -36.24 -20.59
N TYR A 129 -7.88 -34.94 -20.78
CA TYR A 129 -6.98 -34.12 -20.02
C TYR A 129 -7.65 -33.41 -18.85
N GLN A 130 -8.96 -33.58 -18.66
CA GLN A 130 -9.69 -32.94 -17.57
C GLN A 130 -9.20 -33.46 -16.21
N GLY A 131 -8.90 -32.53 -15.30
CA GLY A 131 -8.49 -32.85 -13.94
C GLY A 131 -7.05 -33.37 -13.79
N LYS A 132 -6.23 -33.37 -14.86
CA LYS A 132 -4.82 -33.76 -14.76
C LYS A 132 -3.94 -32.54 -14.44
N SER A 133 -3.16 -32.62 -13.37
CA SER A 133 -2.16 -31.62 -13.03
C SER A 133 -0.90 -31.80 -13.88
N ILE A 134 -0.28 -30.69 -14.25
CA ILE A 134 1.01 -30.68 -14.95
C ILE A 134 2.10 -30.55 -13.90
N THR A 135 3.04 -31.51 -13.88
CA THR A 135 4.22 -31.47 -13.00
C THR A 135 5.44 -30.96 -13.79
N PRO A 136 6.35 -30.23 -13.17
CA PRO A 136 7.57 -29.77 -13.81
C PRO A 136 8.36 -30.96 -14.38
N GLY A 137 8.82 -30.85 -15.64
CA GLY A 137 9.57 -31.91 -16.31
C GLY A 137 8.73 -33.05 -16.93
N MET A 138 7.42 -32.98 -16.88
CA MET A 138 6.55 -33.97 -17.48
C MET A 138 6.58 -33.89 -19.02
N ILE A 139 6.95 -34.99 -19.68
CA ILE A 139 6.83 -35.18 -21.11
C ILE A 139 5.57 -35.98 -21.36
N LYS A 140 4.63 -35.48 -22.15
CA LYS A 140 3.38 -36.14 -22.47
C LYS A 140 3.10 -36.08 -23.96
N GLU A 141 2.77 -37.21 -24.54
CA GLU A 141 2.29 -37.23 -25.92
C GLU A 141 0.87 -36.71 -26.03
N LEU A 142 0.61 -35.93 -27.06
CA LEU A 142 -0.69 -35.37 -27.37
C LEU A 142 -1.42 -36.27 -28.35
N ASN A 143 -2.76 -36.19 -28.35
CA ASN A 143 -3.54 -36.87 -29.38
C ASN A 143 -3.31 -36.21 -30.73
N ALA A 144 -3.44 -36.98 -31.81
CA ALA A 144 -3.34 -36.46 -33.17
C ALA A 144 -4.37 -35.31 -33.39
N GLY A 145 -3.86 -34.14 -33.80
CA GLY A 145 -4.66 -32.93 -34.02
C GLY A 145 -4.76 -32.00 -32.82
N ASP A 146 -4.17 -32.37 -31.69
CA ASP A 146 -4.10 -31.46 -30.53
C ASP A 146 -2.81 -30.60 -30.62
N GLU A 147 -2.90 -29.32 -30.32
CA GLU A 147 -1.81 -28.36 -30.31
C GLU A 147 -1.65 -27.76 -28.92
N ILE A 148 -0.43 -27.63 -28.45
CA ILE A 148 -0.14 -26.96 -27.19
C ILE A 148 -0.04 -25.45 -27.45
N GLN A 149 -0.88 -24.70 -26.81
CA GLN A 149 -0.75 -23.25 -26.70
C GLN A 149 -0.29 -22.89 -25.29
N VAL A 150 0.97 -22.49 -25.16
CA VAL A 150 1.48 -21.93 -23.91
C VAL A 150 0.99 -20.49 -23.81
N VAL A 151 0.12 -20.23 -22.85
CA VAL A 151 -0.21 -18.85 -22.51
C VAL A 151 0.94 -18.33 -21.65
N ASN A 152 1.80 -17.56 -22.30
CA ASN A 152 2.82 -16.83 -21.59
C ASN A 152 2.16 -15.56 -21.00
N PRO A 153 1.93 -15.47 -19.68
CA PRO A 153 1.40 -14.28 -19.03
C PRO A 153 2.43 -13.13 -19.00
N ALA A 154 3.60 -13.34 -19.58
CA ALA A 154 4.60 -12.32 -19.80
C ALA A 154 4.07 -11.25 -20.79
N GLY A 155 3.03 -10.52 -20.40
CA GLY A 155 2.89 -9.15 -20.83
C GLY A 155 4.19 -8.44 -20.47
N GLN A 156 4.55 -7.38 -21.24
CA GLN A 156 5.79 -6.62 -21.11
C GLN A 156 6.32 -6.66 -19.67
N ALA A 157 7.56 -7.11 -19.52
CA ALA A 157 8.23 -7.10 -18.23
C ALA A 157 8.20 -5.66 -17.71
N THR A 158 7.17 -5.34 -16.97
CA THR A 158 7.11 -4.07 -16.25
C THR A 158 8.30 -4.16 -15.30
N ASP A 159 9.22 -3.23 -15.43
CA ASP A 159 10.34 -3.15 -14.50
C ASP A 159 9.79 -2.81 -13.11
N ALA A 160 9.32 -3.85 -12.42
CA ALA A 160 8.70 -3.74 -11.12
C ALA A 160 9.63 -3.08 -10.09
N ALA A 161 10.92 -3.36 -10.22
CA ALA A 161 11.93 -2.80 -9.33
C ALA A 161 12.05 -1.29 -9.52
N SER A 162 12.11 -0.80 -10.76
CA SER A 162 12.15 0.64 -11.06
C SER A 162 10.88 1.35 -10.64
N TYR A 163 9.72 0.72 -10.80
CA TYR A 163 8.46 1.31 -10.34
C TYR A 163 8.42 1.45 -8.81
N ILE A 164 8.78 0.40 -8.07
CA ILE A 164 8.83 0.43 -6.60
C ILE A 164 9.83 1.49 -6.13
N LYS A 165 11.01 1.54 -6.76
CA LYS A 165 12.04 2.55 -6.46
C LYS A 165 11.53 3.98 -6.68
N LEU A 166 10.79 4.21 -7.76
CA LEU A 166 10.15 5.50 -8.03
C LEU A 166 9.13 5.85 -6.94
N GLN A 167 8.27 4.91 -6.54
CA GLN A 167 7.29 5.15 -5.49
C GLN A 167 7.97 5.47 -4.14
N GLN A 168 9.02 4.76 -3.77
CA GLN A 168 9.80 5.03 -2.56
C GLN A 168 10.44 6.43 -2.58
N ARG A 169 10.96 6.87 -3.73
CA ARG A 169 11.49 8.24 -3.90
C ARG A 169 10.40 9.30 -3.72
N LEU A 170 9.20 9.05 -4.29
CA LEU A 170 8.09 9.98 -4.15
C LEU A 170 7.54 10.03 -2.70
N VAL A 171 7.59 8.91 -1.98
CA VAL A 171 7.23 8.86 -0.55
C VAL A 171 8.25 9.65 0.26
N GLY A 172 9.55 9.41 0.08
CA GLY A 172 10.61 10.16 0.75
C GLY A 172 10.52 11.67 0.48
N ALA A 173 10.38 12.04 -0.79
CA ALA A 173 10.22 13.45 -1.18
C ALA A 173 8.96 14.11 -0.57
N GLY A 174 7.87 13.35 -0.40
CA GLY A 174 6.65 13.86 0.23
C GLY A 174 6.78 14.05 1.75
N GLN A 175 7.77 13.45 2.37
CA GLN A 175 8.08 13.59 3.79
C GLN A 175 9.33 14.44 4.06
N GLY A 176 9.95 14.98 3.00
CA GLY A 176 11.15 15.78 3.13
C GLY A 176 12.41 14.98 3.54
N VAL A 177 12.41 13.66 3.30
CA VAL A 177 13.55 12.79 3.60
C VAL A 177 14.11 12.14 2.34
N SER A 178 15.39 11.82 2.36
CA SER A 178 16.08 11.21 1.23
C SER A 178 15.57 9.79 0.92
N TYR A 179 15.82 9.36 -0.32
CA TYR A 179 15.52 7.97 -0.73
C TYR A 179 16.32 6.96 0.12
N GLU A 180 17.56 7.26 0.40
CA GLU A 180 18.44 6.42 1.19
C GLU A 180 17.94 6.26 2.63
N ALA A 181 17.40 7.31 3.23
CA ALA A 181 16.79 7.25 4.56
C ALA A 181 15.51 6.41 4.56
N THR A 182 14.68 6.53 3.51
CA THR A 182 13.41 5.82 3.39
C THR A 182 13.59 4.33 3.07
N SER A 183 14.46 4.00 2.10
CA SER A 183 14.65 2.64 1.58
C SER A 183 15.78 1.88 2.24
N ARG A 184 16.75 2.59 2.85
CA ARG A 184 18.05 2.08 3.31
C ARG A 184 18.87 1.38 2.21
N ASP A 185 18.59 1.69 0.96
CA ASP A 185 19.30 1.17 -0.20
C ASP A 185 20.46 2.11 -0.59
N MET A 186 21.67 1.72 -0.23
CA MET A 186 22.92 2.44 -0.55
C MET A 186 23.62 1.90 -1.80
N SER A 187 23.01 0.99 -2.55
CA SER A 187 23.66 0.26 -3.64
C SER A 187 24.15 1.14 -4.79
N GLN A 188 23.54 2.29 -5.00
CA GLN A 188 23.87 3.22 -6.08
C GLN A 188 24.36 4.57 -5.58
N SER A 189 24.59 4.72 -4.28
CA SER A 189 25.08 5.97 -3.70
C SER A 189 26.60 6.00 -3.63
N THR A 190 27.17 7.19 -3.83
CA THR A 190 28.57 7.47 -3.60
C THR A 190 28.74 8.17 -2.26
N TYR A 191 29.93 8.15 -1.69
CA TYR A 191 30.19 8.82 -0.41
C TYR A 191 29.77 10.30 -0.42
N SER A 192 30.05 11.02 -1.49
CA SER A 192 29.69 12.44 -1.61
C SER A 192 28.18 12.66 -1.73
N SER A 193 27.46 11.82 -2.48
CA SER A 193 26.01 11.91 -2.60
C SER A 193 25.30 11.55 -1.28
N THR A 194 25.75 10.50 -0.61
CA THR A 194 25.20 10.11 0.71
C THR A 194 25.42 11.20 1.75
N ARG A 195 26.60 11.83 1.76
CA ARG A 195 26.87 12.94 2.67
C ARG A 195 25.94 14.13 2.40
N GLN A 196 25.68 14.45 1.14
CA GLN A 196 24.74 15.51 0.78
C GLN A 196 23.33 15.19 1.22
N SER A 197 22.86 13.95 1.01
CA SER A 197 21.53 13.51 1.46
C SER A 197 21.38 13.63 2.97
N ILE A 198 22.40 13.25 3.75
CA ILE A 198 22.37 13.37 5.22
C ILE A 198 22.25 14.84 5.64
N ILE A 199 22.97 15.76 4.98
CA ILE A 199 22.90 17.19 5.30
C ILE A 199 21.50 17.74 5.03
N GLU A 200 20.86 17.31 3.94
CA GLU A 200 19.49 17.71 3.59
C GLU A 200 18.49 17.12 4.58
N ASP A 201 18.62 15.85 4.95
CA ASP A 201 17.79 15.20 5.96
C ASP A 201 17.94 15.88 7.34
N ASP A 202 19.16 16.27 7.72
CA ASP A 202 19.44 16.99 8.97
C ASP A 202 18.72 18.35 9.03
N MET A 203 18.53 19.03 7.90
CA MET A 203 17.75 20.27 7.83
C MET A 203 16.28 20.02 8.16
N THR A 204 15.69 18.96 7.62
CA THR A 204 14.29 18.54 7.92
C THR A 204 14.16 18.18 9.41
N TYR A 205 15.08 17.40 9.95
CA TYR A 205 15.07 17.03 11.37
C TYR A 205 15.34 18.22 12.31
N ALA A 206 16.06 19.23 11.85
CA ALA A 206 16.32 20.43 12.65
C ALA A 206 15.05 21.24 12.91
N GLU A 207 14.13 21.33 11.93
CA GLU A 207 12.84 22.00 12.11
C GLU A 207 11.97 21.28 13.17
N GLU A 208 11.89 19.95 13.10
CA GLU A 208 11.15 19.16 14.10
C GLU A 208 11.78 19.24 15.48
N LYS A 209 13.12 19.24 15.54
CA LYS A 209 13.86 19.38 16.79
C LYS A 209 13.65 20.74 17.44
N GLU A 210 13.62 21.81 16.65
CA GLU A 210 13.37 23.17 17.14
C GLU A 210 11.97 23.29 17.75
N LEU A 211 10.95 22.73 17.07
CA LEU A 211 9.60 22.66 17.59
C LEU A 211 9.54 21.91 18.92
N LEU A 212 10.24 20.76 19.02
CA LEU A 212 10.31 19.99 20.26
C LEU A 212 10.98 20.78 21.39
N MET A 213 12.04 21.50 21.10
CA MET A 213 12.76 22.31 22.11
C MET A 213 11.88 23.48 22.59
N GLU A 214 11.21 24.19 21.67
CA GLU A 214 10.29 25.28 22.03
C GLU A 214 9.18 24.81 22.97
N VAL A 215 8.57 23.65 22.65
CA VAL A 215 7.48 23.08 23.46
C VAL A 215 7.94 22.58 24.83
N LEU A 216 9.20 22.14 24.97
CA LEU A 216 9.76 21.66 26.24
C LEU A 216 10.29 22.78 27.14
N ASP A 217 10.58 23.93 26.56
CA ASP A 217 11.06 25.10 27.30
C ASP A 217 9.92 25.98 27.86
N GLU A 218 8.65 25.77 27.42
CA GLU A 218 7.44 26.36 28.00
C GLU A 218 6.98 25.61 29.27
#